data_bb996e530b5306a7807e14bc9d144ce2
#
_entry.id   bb996e530b5306a7807e14bc9d144ce2
#
_cell.length_a   1.000
_cell.length_b   1.000
_cell.length_c   1.000
_cell.angle_alpha   90.00
_cell.angle_beta   90.00
_cell.angle_gamma   90.00
#
_symmetry.space_group_name_H-M   'P 1'
#
loop_
_entity.id
_entity.type
_entity.pdbx_description
1 polymer ?
#
loop_
_entity_poly.entity_id
_entity_poly.type
_entity_poly.pdbx_seq_one_letter_code
_entity_poly.pdbx_strand_id
1 'polypeptide(L)'
;MNNQTELRNIREMFNKIQNDKKLTVTGVYIEGFASPEGPLKLNEQLSKSRAEALKTYLSTHEQIPAKLYNVSFGGENWEGLVKALEASNMKEKTEFLNIIHNTSDIARRKEEIKRVGGGIPYREMLKDLYPALRKVNSA
;
A
#
# COMPACT_ATOMS: atom_id res chain seq x y z
N MET A 1 4.18 -3.88 -10.68
CA MET A 1 4.50 -3.15 -9.45
C MET A 1 6.00 -3.19 -9.20
N ASN A 2 6.59 -2.04 -8.96
CA ASN A 2 8.03 -1.95 -8.75
C ASN A 2 8.35 -1.76 -7.26
N ASN A 3 8.82 -2.82 -6.60
CA ASN A 3 9.22 -2.78 -5.19
C ASN A 3 10.69 -2.41 -4.99
N GLN A 4 11.45 -2.25 -6.08
CA GLN A 4 12.90 -2.03 -5.97
C GLN A 4 13.24 -0.70 -5.32
N THR A 5 12.48 0.36 -5.61
CA THR A 5 12.70 1.66 -5.00
C THR A 5 12.45 1.62 -3.49
N GLU A 6 11.36 0.97 -3.06
CA GLU A 6 11.05 0.79 -1.65
C GLU A 6 12.11 -0.04 -0.94
N LEU A 7 12.52 -1.16 -1.54
CA LEU A 7 13.57 -2.01 -0.98
C LEU A 7 14.89 -1.26 -0.84
N ARG A 8 15.26 -0.46 -1.85
CA ARG A 8 16.47 0.34 -1.79
C ARG A 8 16.42 1.37 -0.68
N ASN A 9 15.30 2.08 -0.52
CA ASN A 9 15.14 3.08 0.53
C ASN A 9 15.21 2.45 1.91
N ILE A 10 14.62 1.27 2.09
CA ILE A 10 14.67 0.53 3.34
C ILE A 10 16.10 0.09 3.65
N ARG A 11 16.82 -0.43 2.65
CA ARG A 11 18.21 -0.86 2.82
C ARG A 11 19.11 0.31 3.18
N GLU A 12 18.93 1.46 2.55
CA GLU A 12 19.69 2.67 2.88
C GLU A 12 19.42 3.11 4.32
N MET A 13 18.16 3.04 4.75
CA MET A 13 17.79 3.35 6.12
C MET A 13 18.45 2.39 7.11
N PHE A 14 18.43 1.09 6.85
CA PHE A 14 19.08 0.10 7.70
C PHE A 14 20.58 0.27 7.75
N ASN A 15 21.23 0.54 6.61
CA ASN A 15 22.66 0.79 6.57
C ASN A 15 23.03 1.99 7.42
N LYS A 16 22.25 3.06 7.35
CA LYS A 16 22.46 4.25 8.16
C LYS A 16 22.34 3.95 9.66
N ILE A 17 21.33 3.17 10.05
CA ILE A 17 21.11 2.76 11.42
C ILE A 17 22.25 1.88 11.92
N GLN A 18 22.68 0.89 11.13
CA GLN A 18 23.76 -0.02 11.49
C GLN A 18 25.12 0.69 11.64
N ASN A 19 25.34 1.73 10.85
CA ASN A 19 26.58 2.50 10.90
C ASN A 19 26.61 3.54 12.02
N ASP A 20 25.48 3.80 12.66
CA ASP A 20 25.40 4.70 13.80
C ASP A 20 25.43 3.89 15.10
N LYS A 21 26.55 3.96 15.81
CA LYS A 21 26.76 3.21 17.06
C LYS A 21 25.80 3.60 18.18
N LYS A 22 25.11 4.74 18.04
CA LYS A 22 24.16 5.24 19.04
C LYS A 22 22.75 4.70 18.81
N LEU A 23 22.48 4.07 17.65
CA LEU A 23 21.16 3.56 17.28
C LEU A 23 21.13 2.06 17.43
N THR A 24 20.05 1.57 18.05
CA THR A 24 19.77 0.15 18.16
C THR A 24 18.39 -0.12 17.61
N VAL A 25 18.26 -1.14 16.74
CA VAL A 25 16.95 -1.54 16.24
C VAL A 25 16.23 -2.31 17.33
N THR A 26 15.09 -1.77 17.80
CA THR A 26 14.24 -2.40 18.82
C THR A 26 13.03 -3.10 18.24
N GLY A 27 12.66 -2.78 17.00
CA GLY A 27 11.56 -3.41 16.30
C GLY A 27 11.48 -2.95 14.86
N VAL A 28 10.91 -3.80 14.02
CA VAL A 28 10.65 -3.49 12.61
C VAL A 28 9.16 -3.74 12.35
N TYR A 29 8.45 -2.72 11.92
CA TYR A 29 7.01 -2.80 11.66
C TYR A 29 6.77 -2.78 10.16
N ILE A 30 6.10 -3.81 9.65
CA ILE A 30 5.83 -3.96 8.22
C ILE A 30 4.32 -4.06 8.03
N GLU A 31 3.77 -3.22 7.15
CA GLU A 31 2.37 -3.27 6.79
C GLU A 31 2.24 -3.30 5.27
N GLY A 32 1.64 -4.37 4.74
CA GLY A 32 1.44 -4.54 3.32
C GLY A 32 0.06 -4.10 2.87
N PHE A 33 -0.04 -3.57 1.65
CA PHE A 33 -1.28 -3.09 1.07
C PHE A 33 -1.47 -3.61 -0.35
N ALA A 34 -2.73 -3.69 -0.77
CA ALA A 34 -3.13 -3.92 -2.15
C ALA A 34 -3.96 -2.74 -2.64
N SER A 35 -4.01 -2.52 -3.95
CA SER A 35 -4.91 -1.52 -4.53
C SER A 35 -6.35 -2.02 -4.43
N PRO A 36 -7.35 -1.10 -4.30
CA PRO A 36 -8.74 -1.49 -4.11
C PRO A 36 -9.44 -1.85 -5.43
N GLU A 37 -8.87 -2.79 -6.17
CA GLU A 37 -9.45 -3.34 -7.39
C GLU A 37 -9.53 -4.86 -7.29
N GLY A 38 -10.55 -5.45 -7.91
CA GLY A 38 -10.75 -6.89 -7.86
C GLY A 38 -11.33 -7.37 -6.54
N PRO A 39 -11.38 -8.69 -6.31
CA PRO A 39 -12.01 -9.27 -5.12
C PRO A 39 -11.28 -8.91 -3.82
N LEU A 40 -12.06 -8.59 -2.77
CA LEU A 40 -11.52 -8.23 -1.47
C LEU A 40 -10.63 -9.32 -0.87
N LYS A 41 -11.07 -10.58 -0.93
CA LYS A 41 -10.30 -11.71 -0.39
C LYS A 41 -8.93 -11.83 -1.05
N LEU A 42 -8.87 -11.67 -2.36
CA LEU A 42 -7.61 -11.72 -3.09
C LEU A 42 -6.69 -10.58 -2.65
N ASN A 43 -7.25 -9.38 -2.48
CA ASN A 43 -6.48 -8.21 -2.06
C ASN A 43 -5.96 -8.34 -0.64
N GLU A 44 -6.72 -8.95 0.26
CA GLU A 44 -6.25 -9.27 1.60
C GLU A 44 -5.05 -10.23 1.56
N GLN A 45 -5.13 -11.28 0.73
CA GLN A 45 -4.03 -12.21 0.57
C GLN A 45 -2.80 -11.56 -0.07
N LEU A 46 -3.00 -10.68 -1.05
CA LEU A 46 -1.90 -9.96 -1.69
C LEU A 46 -1.19 -9.01 -0.70
N SER A 47 -1.94 -8.32 0.16
CA SER A 47 -1.34 -7.46 1.17
C SER A 47 -0.50 -8.25 2.16
N LYS A 48 -0.99 -9.41 2.57
CA LYS A 48 -0.27 -10.35 3.44
C LYS A 48 1.01 -10.86 2.78
N SER A 49 0.90 -11.34 1.54
CA SER A 49 2.04 -11.88 0.80
C SER A 49 3.13 -10.83 0.61
N ARG A 50 2.77 -9.59 0.32
CA ARG A 50 3.73 -8.50 0.17
C ARG A 50 4.46 -8.20 1.47
N ALA A 51 3.73 -8.14 2.58
CA ALA A 51 4.34 -7.88 3.89
C ALA A 51 5.29 -9.01 4.29
N GLU A 52 4.90 -10.26 4.09
CA GLU A 52 5.72 -11.43 4.42
C GLU A 52 6.95 -11.53 3.51
N ALA A 53 6.80 -11.20 2.22
CA ALA A 53 7.94 -11.20 1.29
C ALA A 53 9.00 -10.18 1.72
N LEU A 54 8.59 -9.00 2.16
CA LEU A 54 9.52 -8.00 2.64
C LEU A 54 10.21 -8.46 3.93
N LYS A 55 9.45 -9.05 4.87
CA LYS A 55 10.01 -9.62 6.09
C LYS A 55 11.08 -10.66 5.78
N THR A 56 10.78 -11.59 4.87
CA THR A 56 11.72 -12.64 4.47
C THR A 56 12.98 -12.03 3.87
N TYR A 57 12.81 -11.07 2.97
CA TYR A 57 13.95 -10.39 2.34
C TYR A 57 14.84 -9.72 3.38
N LEU A 58 14.25 -8.93 4.28
CA LEU A 58 15.02 -8.18 5.28
C LEU A 58 15.69 -9.11 6.31
N SER A 59 15.01 -10.15 6.76
CA SER A 59 15.59 -11.10 7.71
C SER A 59 16.76 -11.87 7.12
N THR A 60 16.74 -12.09 5.81
CA THR A 60 17.80 -12.81 5.09
C THR A 60 18.99 -11.91 4.79
N HIS A 61 18.74 -10.67 4.36
CA HIS A 61 19.79 -9.77 3.85
C HIS A 61 20.33 -8.78 4.87
N GLU A 62 19.52 -8.37 5.85
CA GLU A 62 19.91 -7.33 6.81
C GLU A 62 20.26 -7.87 8.20
N GLN A 63 20.22 -9.18 8.40
CA GLN A 63 20.63 -9.84 9.64
C GLN A 63 19.94 -9.33 10.91
N ILE A 64 18.71 -8.84 10.80
CA ILE A 64 17.92 -8.42 11.94
C ILE A 64 17.17 -9.65 12.47
N PRO A 65 17.21 -9.92 13.79
CA PRO A 65 16.53 -11.09 14.34
C PRO A 65 15.05 -11.13 14.00
N ALA A 66 14.56 -12.30 13.58
CA ALA A 66 13.18 -12.48 13.16
C ALA A 66 12.16 -12.05 14.21
N LYS A 67 12.49 -12.17 15.49
CA LYS A 67 11.61 -11.80 16.60
C LYS A 67 11.30 -10.32 16.68
N LEU A 68 12.09 -9.46 16.01
CA LEU A 68 11.88 -8.02 16.02
C LEU A 68 10.90 -7.55 14.95
N TYR A 69 10.48 -8.45 14.04
CA TYR A 69 9.54 -8.09 12.97
C TYR A 69 8.10 -8.19 13.44
N ASN A 70 7.34 -7.13 13.21
CA ASN A 70 5.90 -7.07 13.41
C ASN A 70 5.24 -6.87 12.05
N VAL A 71 4.55 -7.89 11.55
CA VAL A 71 3.93 -7.87 10.24
C VAL A 71 2.42 -7.69 10.40
N SER A 72 1.88 -6.71 9.70
CA SER A 72 0.44 -6.49 9.63
C SER A 72 -0.01 -6.36 8.19
N PHE A 73 -1.31 -6.50 7.97
CA PHE A 73 -1.90 -6.49 6.64
C PHE A 73 -2.94 -5.39 6.57
N GLY A 74 -2.65 -4.33 5.80
CA GLY A 74 -3.57 -3.23 5.61
C GLY A 74 -4.71 -3.54 4.64
N GLY A 75 -4.62 -4.67 3.92
CA GLY A 75 -5.62 -5.04 2.93
C GLY A 75 -5.68 -4.05 1.77
N GLU A 76 -6.88 -3.63 1.41
CA GLU A 76 -7.09 -2.64 0.35
C GLU A 76 -6.78 -1.22 0.86
N ASN A 77 -5.97 -0.49 0.11
CA ASN A 77 -5.48 0.83 0.52
C ASN A 77 -6.45 1.96 0.13
N TRP A 78 -7.61 2.00 0.80
CA TRP A 78 -8.60 3.05 0.56
C TRP A 78 -8.12 4.42 1.05
N GLU A 79 -7.43 4.47 2.17
CA GLU A 79 -6.86 5.73 2.69
C GLU A 79 -5.87 6.34 1.69
N GLY A 80 -5.01 5.51 1.11
CA GLY A 80 -4.08 5.95 0.07
C GLY A 80 -4.79 6.46 -1.17
N LEU A 81 -5.89 5.80 -1.58
CA LEU A 81 -6.69 6.27 -2.70
C LEU A 81 -7.32 7.63 -2.43
N VAL A 82 -7.87 7.85 -1.23
CA VAL A 82 -8.42 9.15 -0.84
C VAL A 82 -7.35 10.24 -0.94
N LYS A 83 -6.18 10.00 -0.40
CA LYS A 83 -5.07 10.97 -0.46
C LYS A 83 -4.63 11.24 -1.89
N ALA A 84 -4.53 10.20 -2.72
CA ALA A 84 -4.14 10.35 -4.12
C ALA A 84 -5.18 11.14 -4.91
N LEU A 85 -6.47 10.90 -4.67
CA LEU A 85 -7.54 11.68 -5.30
C LEU A 85 -7.51 13.14 -4.88
N GLU A 86 -7.34 13.41 -3.59
CA GLU A 86 -7.25 14.79 -3.08
C GLU A 86 -6.08 15.56 -3.71
N ALA A 87 -4.96 14.89 -3.94
CA ALA A 87 -3.79 15.50 -4.55
C ALA A 87 -3.87 15.57 -6.07
N SER A 88 -4.81 14.87 -6.71
CA SER A 88 -4.94 14.81 -8.15
C SER A 88 -5.70 16.02 -8.72
N ASN A 89 -5.54 16.22 -10.03
CA ASN A 89 -6.30 17.22 -10.78
C ASN A 89 -7.47 16.60 -11.53
N MET A 90 -7.89 15.38 -11.15
CA MET A 90 -8.99 14.72 -11.83
C MET A 90 -10.28 15.49 -11.66
N LYS A 91 -10.99 15.65 -12.77
CA LYS A 91 -12.28 16.36 -12.79
C LYS A 91 -13.31 15.70 -11.91
N GLU A 92 -13.29 14.37 -11.83
CA GLU A 92 -14.27 13.55 -11.11
C GLU A 92 -13.87 13.25 -9.67
N LYS A 93 -12.80 13.85 -9.14
CA LYS A 93 -12.30 13.49 -7.80
C LYS A 93 -13.34 13.67 -6.69
N THR A 94 -14.14 14.74 -6.75
CA THR A 94 -15.18 14.96 -5.75
C THR A 94 -16.22 13.87 -5.77
N GLU A 95 -16.62 13.42 -6.96
CA GLU A 95 -17.59 12.33 -7.12
C GLU A 95 -17.04 11.02 -6.56
N PHE A 96 -15.78 10.68 -6.86
CA PHE A 96 -15.12 9.49 -6.32
C PHE A 96 -15.01 9.56 -4.79
N LEU A 97 -14.60 10.70 -4.24
CA LEU A 97 -14.47 10.88 -2.79
C LEU A 97 -15.83 10.71 -2.09
N ASN A 98 -16.89 11.24 -2.67
CA ASN A 98 -18.24 11.08 -2.12
C ASN A 98 -18.67 9.62 -2.10
N ILE A 99 -18.40 8.86 -3.15
CA ILE A 99 -18.68 7.43 -3.21
C ILE A 99 -17.94 6.69 -2.10
N ILE A 100 -16.65 6.95 -1.94
CA ILE A 100 -15.82 6.30 -0.94
C ILE A 100 -16.33 6.59 0.48
N HIS A 101 -16.67 7.85 0.76
CA HIS A 101 -17.12 8.24 2.10
C HIS A 101 -18.54 7.80 2.42
N ASN A 102 -19.41 7.71 1.43
CA ASN A 102 -20.83 7.47 1.66
C ASN A 102 -21.29 6.02 1.38
N THR A 103 -20.44 5.20 0.78
CA THR A 103 -20.77 3.81 0.46
C THR A 103 -19.87 2.88 1.26
N SER A 104 -20.37 2.36 2.38
CA SER A 104 -19.60 1.50 3.28
C SER A 104 -19.46 0.06 2.79
N ASP A 105 -20.40 -0.43 1.99
CA ASP A 105 -20.31 -1.75 1.38
C ASP A 105 -19.21 -1.72 0.30
N ILE A 106 -18.17 -2.53 0.49
CA ILE A 106 -16.99 -2.50 -0.39
C ILE A 106 -17.32 -2.93 -1.82
N ALA A 107 -18.11 -3.98 -2.00
CA ALA A 107 -18.49 -4.44 -3.33
C ALA A 107 -19.30 -3.37 -4.08
N ARG A 108 -20.28 -2.76 -3.39
CA ARG A 108 -21.09 -1.69 -3.95
C ARG A 108 -20.26 -0.45 -4.27
N ARG A 109 -19.33 -0.10 -3.36
CA ARG A 109 -18.42 1.02 -3.57
C ARG A 109 -17.62 0.86 -4.86
N LYS A 110 -17.06 -0.33 -5.08
CA LYS A 110 -16.30 -0.65 -6.29
C LYS A 110 -17.15 -0.55 -7.55
N GLU A 111 -18.38 -1.03 -7.50
CA GLU A 111 -19.30 -0.95 -8.64
C GLU A 111 -19.67 0.51 -8.96
N GLU A 112 -19.96 1.32 -7.95
CA GLU A 112 -20.28 2.73 -8.15
C GLU A 112 -19.09 3.51 -8.72
N ILE A 113 -17.87 3.22 -8.23
CA ILE A 113 -16.66 3.84 -8.75
C ILE A 113 -16.47 3.53 -10.24
N LYS A 114 -16.68 2.29 -10.64
CA LYS A 114 -16.52 1.87 -12.04
C LYS A 114 -17.50 2.57 -12.98
N ARG A 115 -18.64 3.01 -12.49
CA ARG A 115 -19.71 3.61 -13.33
C ARG A 115 -19.53 5.11 -13.57
N VAL A 116 -18.70 5.79 -12.78
CA VAL A 116 -18.50 7.23 -12.92
C VAL A 116 -18.05 7.55 -14.34
N GLY A 117 -18.75 8.48 -15.00
CA GLY A 117 -18.39 8.94 -16.34
C GLY A 117 -18.32 7.85 -17.39
N GLY A 118 -19.12 6.78 -17.24
CA GLY A 118 -19.12 5.67 -18.19
C GLY A 118 -17.91 4.75 -18.10
N GLY A 119 -17.11 4.86 -17.05
CA GLY A 119 -15.96 4.00 -16.81
C GLY A 119 -14.62 4.56 -17.25
N ILE A 120 -14.60 5.67 -17.98
CA ILE A 120 -13.35 6.30 -18.44
C ILE A 120 -12.52 6.84 -17.28
N PRO A 121 -13.10 7.58 -16.32
CA PRO A 121 -12.33 8.06 -15.16
C PRO A 121 -11.73 6.92 -14.32
N TYR A 122 -12.46 5.81 -14.18
CA TYR A 122 -11.94 4.65 -13.48
C TYR A 122 -10.69 4.08 -14.15
N ARG A 123 -10.69 3.98 -15.49
CA ARG A 123 -9.51 3.51 -16.22
C ARG A 123 -8.30 4.42 -16.01
N GLU A 124 -8.52 5.73 -15.95
CA GLU A 124 -7.46 6.68 -15.64
C GLU A 124 -6.89 6.45 -14.24
N MET A 125 -7.75 6.22 -13.25
CA MET A 125 -7.31 5.90 -11.89
C MET A 125 -6.49 4.62 -11.83
N LEU A 126 -6.92 3.57 -12.53
CA LEU A 126 -6.20 2.29 -12.57
C LEU A 126 -4.78 2.48 -13.11
N LYS A 127 -4.62 3.37 -14.08
CA LYS A 127 -3.33 3.64 -14.69
C LYS A 127 -2.46 4.57 -13.85
N ASP A 128 -3.04 5.65 -13.34
CA ASP A 128 -2.27 6.77 -12.77
C ASP A 128 -2.20 6.75 -11.24
N LEU A 129 -3.22 6.26 -10.56
CA LEU A 129 -3.28 6.32 -9.09
C LEU A 129 -3.12 4.95 -8.41
N TYR A 130 -3.76 3.90 -8.92
CA TYR A 130 -3.79 2.60 -8.27
C TYR A 130 -2.43 1.92 -8.11
N PRO A 131 -1.49 2.03 -9.06
CA PRO A 131 -0.19 1.36 -8.87
C PRO A 131 0.55 1.78 -7.62
N ALA A 132 0.45 3.05 -7.21
CA ALA A 132 1.10 3.55 -6.00
C ALA A 132 0.44 3.07 -4.70
N LEU A 133 -0.77 2.51 -4.78
CA LEU A 133 -1.50 2.01 -3.60
C LEU A 133 -1.04 0.62 -3.18
N ARG A 134 -0.37 -0.10 -4.07
CA ARG A 134 0.22 -1.41 -3.81
C ARG A 134 1.58 -1.18 -3.17
N LYS A 135 1.62 -1.13 -1.85
CA LYS A 135 2.84 -0.75 -1.15
C LYS A 135 3.04 -1.52 0.13
N VAL A 136 4.25 -1.42 0.65
CA VAL A 136 4.62 -1.90 1.98
C VAL A 136 5.20 -0.73 2.74
N ASN A 137 4.70 -0.47 3.94
CA ASN A 137 5.26 0.51 4.85
C ASN A 137 6.16 -0.20 5.87
N SER A 138 7.24 0.46 6.27
CA SER A 138 8.16 -0.06 7.29
C SER A 138 8.60 1.05 8.23
N ALA A 139 8.85 0.68 9.47
CA ALA A 139 9.35 1.60 10.49
C ALA A 139 10.17 0.85 11.55
#